data_7db46bbb6f5b62a45d6a578c793d17c3
#
_entry.id   7db46bbb6f5b62a45d6a578c793d17c3
#
_cell.length_a   1.000
_cell.length_b   1.000
_cell.length_c   1.000
_cell.angle_alpha   90.00
_cell.angle_beta   90.00
_cell.angle_gamma   90.00
#
_symmetry.space_group_name_H-M   'P 1'
#
loop_
_entity.id
_entity.type
_entity.pdbx_description
1 polymer ?
#
loop_
_entity_poly.entity_id
_entity_poly.type
_entity_poly.pdbx_seq_one_letter_code
_entity_poly.pdbx_strand_id
1 'polypeptide(L)'
;MSIIKKIINYSPNFNLKKRNLKQIKFIIFHYTGMKKEKDAIKKLTSLQSEVSSHYLVKNNGDIVVMVPDLYVAWHAGKSSWKNLRSLNINSIGIEISNPGHDHNYKSFSKKQILSILKLSKFLKKKYNIISKNFLGHSDIAPFRKK
;
A
#
# COMPACT_ATOMS: atom_id res chain seq x y z
N MET A 1 0.20 24.04 -3.58
CA MET A 1 0.16 22.59 -3.39
C MET A 1 1.58 22.07 -3.24
N SER A 2 1.89 21.44 -2.14
CA SER A 2 3.23 20.90 -1.93
C SER A 2 3.47 19.68 -2.81
N ILE A 3 4.62 19.63 -3.47
CA ILE A 3 5.05 18.49 -4.25
C ILE A 3 5.48 17.38 -3.28
N ILE A 4 4.93 16.18 -3.46
CA ILE A 4 5.34 15.02 -2.69
C ILE A 4 6.62 14.46 -3.31
N LYS A 5 7.71 14.49 -2.54
CA LYS A 5 8.97 13.86 -2.95
C LYS A 5 8.81 12.34 -2.88
N LYS A 6 9.08 11.66 -3.99
CA LYS A 6 8.98 10.21 -4.10
C LYS A 6 10.28 9.62 -4.60
N ILE A 7 10.62 8.46 -4.07
CA ILE A 7 11.76 7.65 -4.51
C ILE A 7 11.21 6.49 -5.34
N ILE A 8 11.82 6.18 -6.47
CA ILE A 8 11.35 5.09 -7.34
C ILE A 8 12.18 3.84 -7.07
N ASN A 9 11.48 2.72 -6.81
CA ASN A 9 12.06 1.39 -6.68
C ASN A 9 11.03 0.36 -7.12
N TYR A 10 10.92 0.13 -8.41
CA TYR A 10 9.84 -0.67 -8.99
C TYR A 10 9.92 -2.14 -8.65
N SER A 11 8.76 -2.71 -8.33
CA SER A 11 8.53 -4.14 -8.21
C SER A 11 8.17 -4.75 -9.57
N PRO A 12 8.57 -6.00 -9.86
CA PRO A 12 8.10 -6.70 -11.06
C PRO A 12 6.71 -7.31 -10.89
N ASN A 13 6.13 -7.26 -9.69
CA ASN A 13 4.90 -7.96 -9.35
C ASN A 13 3.67 -7.07 -9.59
N PHE A 14 3.20 -7.03 -10.82
CA PHE A 14 1.99 -6.27 -11.18
C PHE A 14 1.36 -6.88 -12.43
N ASN A 15 0.07 -6.61 -12.63
CA ASN A 15 -0.62 -7.02 -13.84
C ASN A 15 -0.10 -6.23 -15.03
N LEU A 16 0.26 -6.91 -16.12
CA LEU A 16 0.80 -6.27 -17.32
C LEU A 16 -0.22 -5.36 -18.02
N LYS A 17 -1.49 -5.69 -17.93
CA LYS A 17 -2.56 -4.86 -18.50
C LYS A 17 -2.80 -3.65 -17.62
N LYS A 18 -2.75 -2.46 -18.22
CA LYS A 18 -3.10 -1.21 -17.53
C LYS A 18 -4.59 -1.21 -17.16
N ARG A 19 -4.89 -0.64 -16.00
CA ARG A 19 -6.27 -0.46 -15.57
C ARG A 19 -6.80 0.91 -15.93
N ASN A 20 -8.11 1.06 -15.91
CA ASN A 20 -8.75 2.37 -15.98
C ASN A 20 -8.62 3.03 -14.60
N LEU A 21 -8.05 4.24 -14.55
CA LEU A 21 -7.85 4.96 -13.29
C LEU A 21 -9.17 5.27 -12.56
N LYS A 22 -10.29 5.32 -13.28
CA LYS A 22 -11.63 5.47 -12.69
C LYS A 22 -12.04 4.28 -11.84
N GLN A 23 -11.39 3.13 -12.00
CA GLN A 23 -11.64 1.95 -11.18
C GLN A 23 -11.05 2.06 -9.78
N ILE A 24 -10.14 3.01 -9.54
CA ILE A 24 -9.52 3.23 -8.24
C ILE A 24 -10.54 3.88 -7.30
N LYS A 25 -11.01 3.11 -6.33
CA LYS A 25 -12.04 3.51 -5.37
C LYS A 25 -11.58 3.44 -3.93
N PHE A 26 -10.48 2.72 -3.65
CA PHE A 26 -10.04 2.40 -2.30
C PHE A 26 -8.56 2.68 -2.12
N ILE A 27 -8.21 3.08 -0.92
CA ILE A 27 -6.84 3.05 -0.42
C ILE A 27 -6.78 1.96 0.65
N ILE A 28 -5.84 1.05 0.53
CA ILE A 28 -5.68 -0.04 1.48
C ILE A 28 -4.31 0.05 2.13
N PHE A 29 -4.31 0.20 3.45
CA PHE A 29 -3.09 0.28 4.25
C PHE A 29 -2.69 -1.09 4.74
N HIS A 30 -1.39 -1.36 4.68
CA HIS A 30 -0.76 -2.54 5.22
C HIS A 30 0.44 -2.12 6.06
N TYR A 31 0.85 -2.93 7.00
CA TYR A 31 2.17 -2.80 7.60
C TYR A 31 3.03 -4.00 7.15
N THR A 32 4.34 -3.79 7.04
CA THR A 32 5.23 -4.79 6.45
C THR A 32 5.36 -6.05 7.30
N GLY A 33 5.26 -5.93 8.62
CA GLY A 33 5.32 -7.08 9.53
C GLY A 33 6.67 -7.79 9.57
N MET A 34 7.73 -7.12 9.18
CA MET A 34 9.08 -7.69 9.13
C MET A 34 10.02 -6.88 10.02
N LYS A 35 10.94 -7.57 10.71
CA LYS A 35 11.90 -6.92 11.62
C LYS A 35 12.72 -5.83 10.94
N LYS A 36 13.21 -6.11 9.73
CA LYS A 36 14.09 -5.22 8.98
C LYS A 36 13.37 -4.66 7.77
N GLU A 37 13.42 -3.35 7.63
CA GLU A 37 12.83 -2.65 6.48
C GLU A 37 13.42 -3.11 5.16
N LYS A 38 14.73 -3.34 5.09
CA LYS A 38 15.39 -3.83 3.88
C LYS A 38 14.84 -5.18 3.40
N ASP A 39 14.46 -6.05 4.33
CA ASP A 39 13.89 -7.35 3.99
C ASP A 39 12.48 -7.20 3.44
N ALA A 40 11.71 -6.24 3.96
CA ALA A 40 10.39 -5.91 3.43
C ALA A 40 10.50 -5.36 2.00
N ILE A 41 11.45 -4.46 1.76
CA ILE A 41 11.70 -3.93 0.41
C ILE A 41 12.08 -5.06 -0.54
N LYS A 42 12.96 -5.95 -0.12
CA LYS A 42 13.38 -7.10 -0.91
C LYS A 42 12.20 -7.99 -1.26
N LYS A 43 11.33 -8.28 -0.29
CA LYS A 43 10.12 -9.08 -0.52
C LYS A 43 9.18 -8.42 -1.53
N LEU A 44 8.92 -7.13 -1.38
CA LEU A 44 8.01 -6.39 -2.26
C LEU A 44 8.55 -6.23 -3.70
N THR A 45 9.85 -6.39 -3.89
CA THR A 45 10.51 -6.25 -5.21
C THR A 45 11.03 -7.57 -5.77
N SER A 46 10.78 -8.68 -5.11
CA SER A 46 11.22 -10.01 -5.56
C SER A 46 10.12 -10.70 -6.35
N LEU A 47 10.44 -11.18 -7.55
CA LEU A 47 9.49 -11.90 -8.40
C LEU A 47 8.92 -13.14 -7.69
N GLN A 48 9.75 -13.85 -6.93
CA GLN A 48 9.37 -15.07 -6.23
C GLN A 48 8.33 -14.84 -5.13
N SER A 49 8.29 -13.64 -4.54
CA SER A 49 7.36 -13.35 -3.44
C SER A 49 5.91 -13.21 -3.88
N GLU A 50 5.69 -12.87 -5.14
CA GLU A 50 4.36 -12.67 -5.74
C GLU A 50 3.50 -11.65 -4.96
N VAL A 51 4.16 -10.68 -4.31
CA VAL A 51 3.48 -9.57 -3.62
C VAL A 51 4.10 -8.25 -4.01
N SER A 52 3.32 -7.20 -3.96
CA SER A 52 3.78 -5.83 -4.20
C SER A 52 2.79 -4.82 -3.61
N SER A 53 3.18 -3.56 -3.61
CA SER A 53 2.29 -2.44 -3.30
C SER A 53 2.64 -1.28 -4.22
N HIS A 54 1.74 -0.32 -4.31
CA HIS A 54 2.01 0.90 -5.10
C HIS A 54 3.02 1.79 -4.40
N TYR A 55 2.90 1.90 -3.08
CA TYR A 55 3.75 2.77 -2.27
C TYR A 55 4.24 2.05 -1.02
N LEU A 56 5.44 2.40 -0.59
CA LEU A 56 5.98 2.04 0.72
C LEU A 56 6.35 3.33 1.44
N VAL A 57 5.88 3.49 2.67
CA VAL A 57 6.30 4.56 3.56
C VAL A 57 7.35 3.99 4.50
N LYS A 58 8.59 4.45 4.35
CA LYS A 58 9.73 3.96 5.13
C LYS A 58 9.71 4.52 6.56
N ASN A 59 10.51 3.93 7.43
CA ASN A 59 10.65 4.37 8.82
C ASN A 59 11.00 5.85 8.93
N ASN A 60 11.82 6.36 8.03
CA ASN A 60 12.25 7.76 8.01
C ASN A 60 11.22 8.69 7.33
N GLY A 61 10.08 8.16 6.89
CA GLY A 61 9.04 8.94 6.21
C GLY A 61 9.21 9.05 4.70
N ASP A 62 10.26 8.50 4.11
CA ASP A 62 10.41 8.49 2.66
C ASP A 62 9.28 7.68 2.00
N ILE A 63 8.75 8.21 0.90
CA ILE A 63 7.70 7.55 0.12
C ILE A 63 8.36 6.92 -1.10
N VAL A 64 8.27 5.60 -1.20
CA VAL A 64 8.83 4.82 -2.31
C VAL A 64 7.70 4.41 -3.24
N VAL A 65 7.84 4.71 -4.53
CA VAL A 65 6.92 4.22 -5.57
C VAL A 65 7.43 2.88 -6.06
N MET A 66 6.64 1.84 -5.86
CA MET A 66 7.00 0.47 -6.24
C MET A 66 6.22 -0.06 -7.43
N VAL A 67 4.97 0.37 -7.60
CA VAL A 67 4.15 0.09 -8.78
C VAL A 67 3.43 1.39 -9.15
N PRO A 68 3.47 1.82 -10.42
CA PRO A 68 2.69 2.99 -10.84
C PRO A 68 1.19 2.76 -10.65
N ASP A 69 0.45 3.81 -10.32
CA ASP A 69 -1.00 3.73 -10.06
C ASP A 69 -1.78 3.12 -11.24
N LEU A 70 -1.27 3.27 -12.45
CA LEU A 70 -1.91 2.77 -13.67
C LEU A 70 -1.94 1.24 -13.73
N TYR A 71 -1.10 0.58 -12.96
CA TYR A 71 -1.01 -0.88 -12.93
C TYR A 71 -1.57 -1.44 -11.64
N VAL A 72 -2.01 -2.69 -11.68
CA VAL A 72 -2.55 -3.39 -10.52
C VAL A 72 -1.41 -4.04 -9.74
N ALA A 73 -1.18 -3.59 -8.52
CA ALA A 73 -0.23 -4.21 -7.61
C ALA A 73 -0.89 -5.39 -6.88
N TRP A 74 -0.08 -6.29 -6.37
CA TRP A 74 -0.55 -7.52 -5.70
C TRP A 74 -0.39 -7.38 -4.18
N HIS A 75 -1.33 -6.66 -3.55
CA HIS A 75 -1.24 -6.35 -2.11
C HIS A 75 -2.41 -6.85 -1.28
N ALA A 76 -3.60 -6.97 -1.86
CA ALA A 76 -4.81 -7.33 -1.11
C ALA A 76 -5.03 -8.84 -1.04
N GLY A 77 -4.55 -9.58 -2.04
CA GLY A 77 -4.78 -11.01 -2.13
C GLY A 77 -6.26 -11.34 -2.21
N LYS A 78 -6.64 -12.47 -1.59
CA LYS A 78 -8.03 -12.88 -1.48
C LYS A 78 -8.74 -11.95 -0.50
N SER A 79 -9.67 -11.15 -0.99
CA SER A 79 -10.27 -10.05 -0.22
C SER A 79 -11.67 -9.72 -0.70
N SER A 80 -12.43 -9.06 0.17
CA SER A 80 -13.75 -8.54 -0.18
C SER A 80 -14.09 -7.31 0.64
N TRP A 81 -14.87 -6.41 0.04
CA TRP A 81 -15.45 -5.27 0.75
C TRP A 81 -16.80 -4.96 0.10
N LYS A 82 -17.88 -5.01 0.90
CA LYS A 82 -19.24 -4.89 0.37
C LYS A 82 -19.46 -5.95 -0.73
N ASN A 83 -19.78 -5.52 -1.96
CA ASN A 83 -20.02 -6.42 -3.08
C ASN A 83 -18.80 -6.69 -3.96
N LEU A 84 -17.63 -6.15 -3.59
CA LEU A 84 -16.39 -6.28 -4.36
C LEU A 84 -15.52 -7.38 -3.78
N ARG A 85 -14.86 -8.13 -4.67
CA ARG A 85 -13.89 -9.17 -4.32
C ARG A 85 -12.58 -8.89 -5.04
N SER A 86 -11.46 -9.40 -4.47
CA SER A 86 -10.13 -9.24 -5.08
C SER A 86 -9.81 -7.78 -5.35
N LEU A 87 -9.70 -7.00 -4.29
CA LEU A 87 -9.65 -5.53 -4.33
C LEU A 87 -8.42 -4.93 -4.99
N ASN A 88 -7.45 -5.73 -5.44
CA ASN A 88 -6.25 -5.22 -6.12
C ASN A 88 -6.62 -4.29 -7.29
N ILE A 89 -7.60 -4.67 -8.08
CA ILE A 89 -7.99 -3.91 -9.28
C ILE A 89 -8.54 -2.52 -8.91
N ASN A 90 -9.24 -2.42 -7.80
CA ASN A 90 -9.99 -1.21 -7.41
C ASN A 90 -9.26 -0.33 -6.40
N SER A 91 -8.01 -0.63 -6.07
CA SER A 91 -7.33 0.04 -4.95
C SER A 91 -5.91 0.47 -5.26
N ILE A 92 -5.44 1.37 -4.41
CA ILE A 92 -4.02 1.68 -4.24
C ILE A 92 -3.59 1.03 -2.92
N GLY A 93 -2.56 0.21 -2.95
CA GLY A 93 -1.97 -0.38 -1.75
C GLY A 93 -0.81 0.47 -1.23
N ILE A 94 -0.84 0.75 0.06
CA ILE A 94 0.22 1.49 0.74
C ILE A 94 0.76 0.60 1.86
N GLU A 95 2.01 0.18 1.74
CA GLU A 95 2.74 -0.51 2.79
C GLU A 95 3.40 0.51 3.71
N ILE A 96 3.34 0.26 5.00
CA ILE A 96 3.99 1.11 6.02
C ILE A 96 5.00 0.24 6.74
N SER A 97 6.25 0.68 6.76
CA SER A 97 7.32 -0.06 7.42
C SER A 97 7.07 -0.12 8.93
N ASN A 98 6.87 -1.33 9.44
CA ASN A 98 6.66 -1.59 10.87
C ASN A 98 6.85 -3.08 11.14
N PRO A 99 7.55 -3.48 12.22
CA PRO A 99 7.78 -4.89 12.51
C PRO A 99 6.49 -5.68 12.79
N GLY A 100 5.41 -5.01 13.23
CA GLY A 100 4.13 -5.65 13.49
C GLY A 100 4.10 -6.42 14.81
N HIS A 101 2.95 -7.02 15.10
CA HIS A 101 2.68 -7.68 16.38
C HIS A 101 3.60 -8.87 16.66
N ASP A 102 4.02 -9.58 15.63
CA ASP A 102 4.87 -10.76 15.78
C ASP A 102 6.34 -10.43 16.09
N HIS A 103 6.73 -9.16 15.96
CA HIS A 103 8.11 -8.69 16.10
C HIS A 103 8.22 -7.44 16.99
N ASN A 104 7.52 -7.43 18.13
CA ASN A 104 7.54 -6.29 19.06
C ASN A 104 7.08 -5.00 18.37
N TYR A 105 5.81 -4.93 18.07
CA TYR A 105 5.17 -3.76 17.44
C TYR A 105 5.70 -2.46 18.02
N LYS A 106 6.04 -1.54 17.13
CA LYS A 106 6.42 -0.17 17.47
C LYS A 106 5.38 0.80 16.93
N SER A 107 5.21 1.92 17.64
CA SER A 107 4.39 3.01 17.12
C SER A 107 5.00 3.55 15.82
N PHE A 108 4.16 3.96 14.89
CA PHE A 108 4.63 4.63 13.69
C PHE A 108 5.34 5.94 14.05
N SER A 109 6.43 6.25 13.37
CA SER A 109 7.17 7.50 13.62
C SER A 109 6.34 8.70 13.18
N LYS A 110 6.65 9.89 13.74
CA LYS A 110 6.01 11.14 13.31
C LYS A 110 6.22 11.39 11.81
N LYS A 111 7.41 11.11 11.30
CA LYS A 111 7.72 11.26 9.87
C LYS A 111 6.88 10.34 9.00
N GLN A 112 6.65 9.10 9.44
CA GLN A 112 5.75 8.17 8.75
C GLN A 112 4.32 8.70 8.74
N ILE A 113 3.81 9.13 9.88
CA ILE A 113 2.43 9.65 9.99
C ILE A 113 2.25 10.85 9.07
N LEU A 114 3.18 11.80 9.05
CA LEU A 114 3.12 12.97 8.18
C LEU A 114 3.11 12.57 6.70
N SER A 115 3.95 11.62 6.32
CA SER A 115 4.00 11.11 4.94
C SER A 115 2.72 10.39 4.55
N ILE A 116 2.18 9.57 5.44
CA ILE A 116 0.90 8.87 5.23
C ILE A 116 -0.22 9.89 5.00
N LEU A 117 -0.29 10.93 5.82
CA LEU A 117 -1.30 11.98 5.68
C LEU A 117 -1.18 12.73 4.36
N LYS A 118 0.04 13.11 3.98
CA LYS A 118 0.29 13.81 2.70
C LYS A 118 -0.10 12.94 1.51
N LEU A 119 0.35 11.69 1.50
CA LEU A 119 0.06 10.74 0.43
C LEU A 119 -1.44 10.47 0.34
N SER A 120 -2.10 10.25 1.48
CA SER A 120 -3.54 10.00 1.56
C SER A 120 -4.34 11.16 0.99
N LYS A 121 -4.01 12.39 1.37
CA LYS A 121 -4.68 13.60 0.84
C LYS A 121 -4.47 13.74 -0.67
N PHE A 122 -3.27 13.49 -1.14
CA PHE A 122 -2.93 13.56 -2.56
C PHE A 122 -3.77 12.56 -3.36
N LEU A 123 -3.78 11.29 -2.94
CA LEU A 123 -4.51 10.23 -3.64
C LEU A 123 -6.03 10.41 -3.54
N LYS A 124 -6.52 10.85 -2.39
CA LYS A 124 -7.94 11.13 -2.17
C LYS A 124 -8.43 12.15 -3.19
N LYS A 125 -7.70 13.23 -3.36
CA LYS A 125 -8.04 14.30 -4.31
C LYS A 125 -7.90 13.83 -5.76
N LYS A 126 -6.79 13.16 -6.08
CA LYS A 126 -6.49 12.72 -7.45
C LYS A 126 -7.54 11.76 -7.99
N TYR A 127 -8.00 10.81 -7.18
CA TYR A 127 -8.93 9.76 -7.59
C TYR A 127 -10.34 9.93 -7.02
N ASN A 128 -10.59 11.03 -6.35
CA ASN A 128 -11.89 11.34 -5.75
C ASN A 128 -12.41 10.21 -4.84
N ILE A 129 -11.54 9.75 -3.94
CA ILE A 129 -11.84 8.65 -3.03
C ILE A 129 -12.54 9.17 -1.78
N ILE A 130 -13.69 8.59 -1.43
CA ILE A 130 -14.42 8.96 -0.22
C ILE A 130 -13.71 8.42 1.03
N SER A 131 -13.83 9.15 2.15
CA SER A 131 -13.07 8.83 3.38
C SER A 131 -13.32 7.42 3.90
N LYS A 132 -14.56 6.91 3.82
CA LYS A 132 -14.89 5.55 4.28
C LYS A 132 -14.27 4.44 3.43
N ASN A 133 -13.64 4.77 2.31
CA ASN A 133 -12.94 3.81 1.45
C ASN A 133 -11.42 3.76 1.71
N PHE A 134 -11.00 4.31 2.84
CA PHE A 134 -9.64 4.14 3.36
C PHE A 134 -9.67 2.98 4.35
N LEU A 135 -9.09 1.84 3.96
CA LEU A 135 -9.26 0.56 4.66
C LEU A 135 -7.92 -0.01 5.12
N GLY A 136 -7.95 -0.75 6.23
CA GLY A 136 -6.84 -1.63 6.60
C GLY A 136 -7.00 -3.00 5.96
N HIS A 137 -5.92 -3.77 5.84
CA HIS A 137 -5.98 -5.12 5.27
C HIS A 137 -6.91 -6.03 6.07
N SER A 138 -6.97 -5.87 7.40
CA SER A 138 -7.89 -6.63 8.26
C SER A 138 -9.36 -6.37 7.96
N ASP A 139 -9.72 -5.18 7.42
CA ASP A 139 -11.10 -4.86 7.05
C ASP A 139 -11.58 -5.70 5.86
N ILE A 140 -10.68 -6.05 4.96
CA ILE A 140 -11.01 -6.72 3.69
C ILE A 140 -10.69 -8.23 3.71
N ALA A 141 -9.89 -8.69 4.65
CA ALA A 141 -9.51 -10.09 4.80
C ALA A 141 -9.38 -10.44 6.30
N PRO A 142 -10.46 -10.33 7.09
CA PRO A 142 -10.39 -10.42 8.56
C PRO A 142 -9.96 -11.80 9.07
N PHE A 143 -10.18 -12.85 8.31
CA PHE A 143 -9.79 -14.21 8.70
C PHE A 143 -8.33 -14.54 8.36
N ARG A 144 -7.67 -13.72 7.54
CA ARG A 144 -6.27 -13.90 7.11
C ARG A 144 -5.31 -12.93 7.77
N LYS A 145 -5.78 -11.73 8.11
CA LYS A 145 -4.97 -10.63 8.67
C LYS A 145 -5.58 -10.10 9.95
N LYS A 146 -4.72 -9.82 10.87
CA LYS A 146 -5.09 -9.18 12.14
C LYS A 146 -4.78 -7.69 12.12
#